data_cf2c739a2dec6a66ee1764fd7ce27a8d
#
_entry.id   cf2c739a2dec6a66ee1764fd7ce27a8d
#
_cell.length_a   1.000
_cell.length_b   1.000
_cell.length_c   1.000
_cell.angle_alpha   90.00
_cell.angle_beta   90.00
_cell.angle_gamma   90.00
#
_symmetry.space_group_name_H-M   'P 1'
#
loop_
_entity.id
_entity.type
_entity.pdbx_description
1 polymer ?
#
loop_
_entity_poly.entity_id
_entity_poly.type
_entity_poly.pdbx_seq_one_letter_code
_entity_poly.pdbx_strand_id
1 'polypeptide(L)'
;MEKELKGGSRSIIFAMSPASFTVEIVVENKPLARDPEGETIHHNLILKGGYSQVTNVRAGKLLRMNVEASSSEDAKQLVRKLCEDLRIYNPAAHICQVRVVS
;
A
#
# COMPACT_ATOMS: atom_id res chain seq x y z
N MET A 1 -2.87 13.93 29.03
CA MET A 1 -2.03 13.95 28.89
C MET A 1 -2.13 13.97 28.56
N GLU A 2 -2.06 13.53 28.21
CA GLU A 2 -1.67 13.34 28.01
C GLU A 2 -1.94 13.27 27.61
N LYS A 3 -2.23 13.11 28.05
CA LYS A 3 -1.99 13.20 28.00
C LYS A 3 -2.30 13.08 27.68
N GLU A 4 -2.57 12.65 27.79
CA GLU A 4 -2.35 12.64 27.89
C GLU A 4 -2.71 12.54 27.64
N LEU A 5 -3.12 12.61 27.97
CA LEU A 5 -2.94 12.68 28.14
C LEU A 5 -3.10 12.59 27.88
N LYS A 6 -3.12 12.10 27.90
CA LYS A 6 -2.91 12.12 27.99
C LYS A 6 -3.29 11.95 27.79
N GLY A 7 -3.87 11.74 28.18
CA GLY A 7 -3.76 11.64 28.26
C GLY A 7 -4.53 11.48 28.10
N GLY A 8 -4.83 11.35 28.22
CA GLY A 8 -4.93 11.30 28.28
C GLY A 8 -5.70 11.11 27.99
N SER A 9 -5.88 11.06 28.02
CA SER A 9 -6.24 10.83 27.81
C SER A 9 -6.85 10.45 27.49
N ARG A 10 -7.06 10.42 27.85
CA ARG A 10 -7.59 9.73 27.52
C ARG A 10 -8.72 9.13 27.73
N SER A 11 -9.08 9.17 27.95
CA SER A 11 -9.86 8.54 28.00
C SER A 11 -11.06 8.40 27.95
N ILE A 12 -11.48 8.52 28.21
CA ILE A 12 -12.37 8.16 27.90
C ILE A 12 -13.08 7.99 27.28
N ILE A 13 -13.14 7.98 27.14
CA ILE A 13 -13.65 7.67 26.16
C ILE A 13 -13.58 6.76 25.39
N PHE A 14 -13.55 6.21 25.28
CA PHE A 14 -13.14 4.99 24.78
C PHE A 14 -13.94 4.56 23.65
N ALA A 15 -15.14 4.81 23.54
CA ALA A 15 -15.99 4.62 22.38
C ALA A 15 -15.52 5.46 21.22
N MET A 16 -14.72 6.45 21.49
CA MET A 16 -14.18 7.34 20.47
C MET A 16 -12.74 7.03 20.11
N SER A 17 -12.19 5.95 20.67
CA SER A 17 -10.82 5.59 20.36
C SER A 17 -10.71 5.13 18.92
N PRO A 18 -9.66 5.52 18.22
CA PRO A 18 -9.45 5.03 16.87
C PRO A 18 -9.23 3.53 16.86
N ALA A 19 -9.71 2.89 15.83
CA ALA A 19 -9.41 1.49 15.58
C ALA A 19 -8.11 1.40 14.79
N SER A 20 -7.50 0.23 14.79
CA SER A 20 -6.31 -0.02 14.01
C SER A 20 -6.68 -0.78 12.74
N PHE A 21 -6.20 -0.33 11.61
CA PHE A 21 -6.48 -0.94 10.32
C PHE A 21 -5.17 -1.30 9.63
N THR A 22 -5.18 -2.42 8.92
CA THR A 22 -4.05 -2.78 8.06
C THR A 22 -4.40 -2.35 6.64
N VAL A 23 -3.53 -1.52 6.06
CA VAL A 23 -3.73 -0.98 4.72
C VAL A 23 -2.55 -1.41 3.85
N GLU A 24 -2.86 -1.97 2.68
CA GLU A 24 -1.84 -2.36 1.71
C GLU A 24 -1.82 -1.39 0.54
N ILE A 25 -0.62 -1.02 0.14
CA ILE A 25 -0.40 -0.17 -1.02
C ILE A 25 0.40 -0.96 -2.03
N VAL A 26 -0.11 -1.06 -3.26
CA VAL A 26 0.60 -1.72 -4.35
C VAL A 26 0.98 -0.64 -5.36
N VAL A 27 2.27 -0.56 -5.66
CA VAL A 27 2.82 0.41 -6.61
C VAL A 27 3.46 -0.36 -7.75
N GLU A 28 3.02 -0.09 -8.98
CA GLU A 28 3.58 -0.72 -10.18
C GLU A 28 3.78 0.32 -11.25
N ASN A 29 4.64 -0.01 -12.22
CA ASN A 29 4.78 0.84 -13.40
C ASN A 29 3.48 0.83 -14.19
N LYS A 30 3.18 1.95 -14.84
CA LYS A 30 2.00 2.03 -15.71
C LYS A 30 2.10 0.95 -16.81
N PRO A 31 0.94 0.47 -17.31
CA PRO A 31 0.94 -0.67 -18.23
C PRO A 31 1.82 -0.50 -19.47
N LEU A 32 1.95 0.73 -19.99
CA LEU A 32 2.75 0.96 -21.17
C LEU A 32 4.21 1.23 -20.89
N ALA A 33 4.59 1.38 -19.62
CA ALA A 33 5.98 1.56 -19.25
C ALA A 33 6.67 0.21 -19.18
N ARG A 34 7.97 0.20 -19.48
CA ARG A 34 8.75 -1.03 -19.35
C ARG A 34 8.90 -1.41 -17.91
N ASP A 35 9.02 -2.69 -17.67
CA ASP A 35 9.21 -3.29 -16.37
C ASP A 35 10.35 -4.29 -16.46
N PRO A 36 11.60 -3.80 -16.39
CA PRO A 36 12.75 -4.71 -16.58
C PRO A 36 12.81 -5.85 -15.59
N GLU A 37 12.39 -5.63 -14.34
CA GLU A 37 12.40 -6.68 -13.35
C GLU A 37 11.41 -7.79 -13.71
N GLY A 38 10.17 -7.41 -14.04
CA GLY A 38 9.17 -8.39 -14.45
C GLY A 38 9.58 -9.12 -15.71
N GLU A 39 10.17 -8.41 -16.68
CA GLU A 39 10.66 -9.04 -17.92
C GLU A 39 11.75 -10.06 -17.63
N THR A 40 12.67 -9.74 -16.73
CA THR A 40 13.75 -10.65 -16.39
C THR A 40 13.22 -11.90 -15.70
N ILE A 41 12.31 -11.72 -14.75
CA ILE A 41 11.71 -12.87 -14.07
C ILE A 41 10.97 -13.75 -15.07
N HIS A 42 10.24 -13.13 -15.98
CA HIS A 42 9.46 -13.88 -16.97
C HIS A 42 10.38 -14.65 -17.93
N HIS A 43 11.31 -13.96 -18.58
CA HIS A 43 12.10 -14.58 -19.64
C HIS A 43 13.22 -15.46 -19.10
N ASN A 44 13.90 -15.02 -18.05
CA ASN A 44 15.10 -15.71 -17.61
C ASN A 44 14.85 -16.76 -16.54
N LEU A 45 13.70 -16.72 -15.88
CA LEU A 45 13.38 -17.70 -14.84
C LEU A 45 12.19 -18.56 -15.23
N ILE A 46 11.05 -17.94 -15.50
CA ILE A 46 9.80 -18.67 -15.70
C ILE A 46 9.79 -19.42 -17.00
N LEU A 47 10.07 -18.74 -18.12
CA LEU A 47 10.04 -19.39 -19.42
C LEU A 47 11.17 -20.39 -19.55
N LYS A 48 12.35 -20.09 -19.05
CA LYS A 48 13.46 -21.04 -19.07
C LYS A 48 13.20 -22.26 -18.18
N GLY A 49 12.34 -22.09 -17.17
CA GLY A 49 11.92 -23.20 -16.32
C GLY A 49 10.85 -24.07 -16.92
N GLY A 50 10.38 -23.76 -18.12
CA GLY A 50 9.40 -24.59 -18.82
C GLY A 50 7.96 -24.17 -18.62
N TYR A 51 7.70 -23.00 -18.03
CA TYR A 51 6.33 -22.57 -17.73
C TYR A 51 5.83 -21.61 -18.82
N SER A 52 5.69 -22.13 -20.02
CA SER A 52 5.27 -21.32 -21.17
C SER A 52 3.84 -20.80 -21.05
N GLN A 53 3.04 -21.35 -20.12
CA GLN A 53 1.67 -20.89 -19.88
C GLN A 53 1.64 -19.47 -19.29
N VAL A 54 2.75 -19.02 -18.68
CA VAL A 54 2.82 -17.68 -18.11
C VAL A 54 3.20 -16.72 -19.23
N THR A 55 2.24 -15.91 -19.63
CA THR A 55 2.40 -15.03 -20.81
C THR A 55 2.89 -13.64 -20.46
N ASN A 56 2.81 -13.23 -19.20
CA ASN A 56 3.24 -11.91 -18.79
C ASN A 56 3.54 -11.92 -17.31
N VAL A 57 4.52 -11.10 -16.89
CA VAL A 57 4.85 -10.89 -15.48
C VAL A 57 5.11 -9.41 -15.29
N ARG A 58 4.47 -8.84 -14.28
CA ARG A 58 4.71 -7.45 -13.88
C ARG A 58 5.19 -7.45 -12.44
N ALA A 59 6.25 -6.72 -12.17
CA ALA A 59 6.78 -6.58 -10.83
C ALA A 59 6.25 -5.28 -10.22
N GLY A 60 6.18 -5.24 -8.90
CA GLY A 60 5.74 -4.06 -8.21
C GLY A 60 6.19 -4.10 -6.76
N LYS A 61 5.86 -3.04 -6.05
CA LYS A 61 6.20 -2.89 -4.65
C LYS A 61 4.90 -2.97 -3.84
N LEU A 62 4.96 -3.69 -2.73
CA LEU A 62 3.85 -3.72 -1.79
C LEU A 62 4.32 -3.18 -0.46
N LEU A 63 3.57 -2.22 0.08
CA LEU A 63 3.78 -1.72 1.43
C LEU A 63 2.56 -2.09 2.27
N ARG A 64 2.81 -2.50 3.51
CA ARG A 64 1.72 -2.81 4.44
C ARG A 64 1.88 -1.93 5.66
N MET A 65 0.85 -1.15 5.96
CA MET A 65 0.88 -0.18 7.04
C MET A 65 -0.21 -0.48 8.03
N ASN A 66 0.10 -0.32 9.33
CA ASN A 66 -0.92 -0.33 10.36
C ASN A 66 -1.26 1.12 10.67
N VAL A 67 -2.54 1.47 10.58
CA VAL A 67 -3.00 2.85 10.63
C VAL A 67 -4.10 2.96 11.66
N GLU A 68 -4.00 3.94 12.54
CA GLU A 68 -5.07 4.26 13.48
C GLU A 68 -5.99 5.29 12.84
N ALA A 69 -7.27 4.97 12.81
CA ALA A 69 -8.27 5.83 12.20
C ALA A 69 -9.65 5.51 12.77
N SER A 70 -10.60 6.39 12.53
CA SER A 70 -11.96 6.19 13.07
C SER A 70 -12.76 5.20 12.24
N SER A 71 -12.38 4.98 10.98
CA SER A 71 -13.08 4.02 10.11
C SER A 71 -12.12 3.53 9.04
N SER A 72 -12.51 2.45 8.36
CA SER A 72 -11.69 1.93 7.27
C SER A 72 -11.57 2.94 6.13
N GLU A 73 -12.62 3.69 5.88
CA GLU A 73 -12.58 4.72 4.83
C GLU A 73 -11.62 5.83 5.20
N ASP A 74 -11.63 6.26 6.47
CA ASP A 74 -10.68 7.28 6.92
C ASP A 74 -9.24 6.78 6.84
N ALA A 75 -9.00 5.50 7.18
CA ALA A 75 -7.68 4.92 7.05
C ALA A 75 -7.21 4.94 5.60
N LYS A 76 -8.10 4.59 4.68
CA LYS A 76 -7.79 4.57 3.26
C LYS A 76 -7.46 5.97 2.74
N GLN A 77 -8.26 6.97 3.13
CA GLN A 77 -8.03 8.34 2.70
C GLN A 77 -6.71 8.89 3.26
N LEU A 78 -6.41 8.59 4.51
CA LEU A 78 -5.16 9.00 5.10
C LEU A 78 -3.97 8.43 4.34
N VAL A 79 -4.02 7.15 4.01
CA VAL A 79 -2.92 6.50 3.30
C VAL A 79 -2.78 7.04 1.89
N ARG A 80 -3.89 7.28 1.19
CA ARG A 80 -3.83 7.91 -0.13
C ARG A 80 -3.13 9.26 -0.06
N LYS A 81 -3.51 10.06 0.94
CA LYS A 81 -2.94 11.39 1.07
C LYS A 81 -1.46 11.35 1.37
N LEU A 82 -1.03 10.49 2.29
CA LEU A 82 0.39 10.43 2.61
C LEU A 82 1.21 9.90 1.44
N CYS A 83 0.67 8.98 0.65
CA CYS A 83 1.38 8.48 -0.52
C CYS A 83 1.62 9.59 -1.55
N GLU A 84 0.66 10.50 -1.70
CA GLU A 84 0.81 11.64 -2.60
C GLU A 84 1.73 12.69 -2.00
N ASP A 85 1.52 13.05 -0.74
CA ASP A 85 2.27 14.12 -0.10
C ASP A 85 3.75 13.77 0.03
N LEU A 86 4.04 12.53 0.33
CA LEU A 86 5.41 12.08 0.60
C LEU A 86 6.07 11.44 -0.61
N ARG A 87 5.39 11.43 -1.75
CA ARG A 87 5.91 10.86 -2.99
C ARG A 87 6.34 9.41 -2.83
N ILE A 88 5.50 8.62 -2.16
CA ILE A 88 5.73 7.18 -2.03
C ILE A 88 5.73 6.54 -3.42
N TYR A 89 5.00 7.12 -4.36
CA TYR A 89 5.03 6.72 -5.76
C TYR A 89 5.04 7.96 -6.64
N ASN A 90 5.43 7.78 -7.90
CA ASN A 90 5.46 8.86 -8.89
C ASN A 90 4.22 8.74 -9.79
N PRO A 91 3.22 9.62 -9.65
CA PRO A 91 1.98 9.49 -10.43
C PRO A 91 2.19 9.55 -11.94
N ALA A 92 3.30 10.15 -12.40
CA ALA A 92 3.60 10.21 -13.83
C ALA A 92 4.03 8.86 -14.39
N ALA A 93 4.65 8.00 -13.55
CA ALA A 93 5.24 6.74 -14.00
C ALA A 93 4.58 5.50 -13.40
N HIS A 94 3.87 5.65 -12.29
CA HIS A 94 3.36 4.52 -11.53
C HIS A 94 1.86 4.59 -11.35
N ILE A 95 1.24 3.43 -11.13
CA ILE A 95 -0.10 3.35 -10.57
C ILE A 95 0.04 2.90 -9.11
N CYS A 96 -0.88 3.38 -8.30
CA CYS A 96 -0.87 3.11 -6.87
C CYS A 96 -2.27 2.66 -6.46
N GLN A 97 -2.36 1.45 -5.92
CA GLN A 97 -3.63 0.91 -5.44
C GLN A 97 -3.57 0.82 -3.93
N VAL A 98 -4.62 1.30 -3.27
CA VAL A 98 -4.72 1.32 -1.82
C VAL A 98 -5.92 0.49 -1.41
N ARG A 99 -5.72 -0.45 -0.48
CA ARG A 99 -6.83 -1.25 0.01
C ARG A 99 -6.67 -1.55 1.49
N VAL A 100 -7.79 -1.57 2.18
CA VAL A 100 -7.82 -1.95 3.59
C VAL A 100 -8.07 -3.46 3.65
N VAL A 101 -7.21 -4.18 4.36
CA VAL A 101 -7.31 -5.64 4.39
C VAL A 101 -7.76 -6.17 5.75
N SER A 102 -7.79 -5.33 6.79
CA SER A 102 -8.35 -5.74 8.08
C SER A 102 -8.59 -4.56 9.02
#